data_c9f5b75fe095adc682ab40c51e5b4edf
#
_entry.id   c9f5b75fe095adc682ab40c51e5b4edf
#
_cell.length_a   1.000
_cell.length_b   1.000
_cell.length_c   1.000
_cell.angle_alpha   90.00
_cell.angle_beta   90.00
_cell.angle_gamma   90.00
#
_symmetry.space_group_name_H-M   'P 1'
#
loop_
_entity.id
_entity.type
_entity.pdbx_description
1 polymer ?
#
loop_
_entity_poly.entity_id
_entity_poly.type
_entity_poly.pdbx_seq_one_letter_code
_entity_poly.pdbx_strand_id
1 'polypeptide(L)'
;GKSVRLTCSVFCLFILFSCSSIEDKTHRDKYQTSLQIESFARHEDLFGKRVIYPTENEIFALTAIQSSRFFEFMESNSSAKPNDRLASYLLENGSKLRYGAETNIASTVLETLEGNCLSLAILTSAFARLAGVKITYELVDANPTFEFDDDIVFKGVHVRAVLWDTNYSKIKSRNSYKISMSKRYVKIDFFPTGNERLLNAISEENFIARFYLNHAAEAIEVKNYPEAYWLTRAALEKDPGNFDALNHLAVLYTRVNQLASAQEVYLYLVSMKPHDITILKNYSVLLKRQGDEDTLALINAKIAELDDPNPYKWLISGKRFVAQKDFTNALKSYKKALAKAPYLHEAQLGLAQTYLGLGNIKSAKEALKTAVHMSDRDSTRLIYKSKLISLIEGERHRP
;
A
#
# COMPACT_ATOMS: atom_id res chain seq x y z
N GLY A 1 -8.24 65.17 -41.11
CA GLY A 1 -8.73 65.06 -39.82
C GLY A 1 -7.98 64.05 -38.99
N LYS A 2 -7.78 64.18 -37.82
CA LYS A 2 -6.99 63.47 -36.79
C LYS A 2 -7.72 62.25 -36.20
N SER A 3 -6.90 61.32 -35.68
CA SER A 3 -7.15 60.26 -34.73
C SER A 3 -7.45 58.87 -35.30
N VAL A 4 -6.41 58.08 -35.31
CA VAL A 4 -6.42 56.68 -34.91
C VAL A 4 -4.95 56.23 -34.70
N ARG A 5 -4.43 56.36 -33.51
CA ARG A 5 -3.24 55.61 -33.02
C ARG A 5 -3.20 55.76 -31.52
N LEU A 6 -3.86 54.80 -30.79
CA LEU A 6 -3.54 54.49 -29.40
C LEU A 6 -4.48 53.39 -28.91
N THR A 7 -4.28 52.12 -29.28
CA THR A 7 -4.96 51.01 -28.61
C THR A 7 -4.28 49.67 -28.84
N CYS A 8 -2.94 49.61 -28.93
CA CYS A 8 -2.28 48.30 -29.07
C CYS A 8 -1.20 47.99 -28.03
N SER A 9 -0.97 48.88 -27.04
CA SER A 9 0.13 48.65 -26.05
C SER A 9 -0.34 48.27 -24.64
N VAL A 10 -1.65 48.23 -24.36
CA VAL A 10 -2.16 47.94 -23.01
C VAL A 10 -2.53 46.46 -22.86
N PHE A 11 -2.72 45.73 -23.96
CA PHE A 11 -3.19 44.33 -23.86
C PHE A 11 -2.06 43.30 -23.60
N CYS A 12 -0.80 43.60 -23.90
CA CYS A 12 0.33 42.69 -23.63
C CYS A 12 0.87 42.78 -22.21
N LEU A 13 0.60 43.86 -21.45
CA LEU A 13 1.08 43.96 -20.07
C LEU A 13 0.20 43.19 -19.05
N PHE A 14 -1.07 42.94 -19.36
CA PHE A 14 -1.97 42.24 -18.47
C PHE A 14 -1.75 40.69 -18.45
N ILE A 15 -1.17 40.11 -19.51
CA ILE A 15 -0.94 38.67 -19.60
C ILE A 15 0.32 38.25 -18.80
N LEU A 16 1.31 39.13 -18.70
CA LEU A 16 2.53 38.85 -17.93
C LEU A 16 2.31 38.97 -16.41
N PHE A 17 1.38 39.83 -15.96
CA PHE A 17 1.03 39.92 -14.52
C PHE A 17 0.16 38.79 -14.01
N SER A 18 -0.62 38.10 -14.88
CA SER A 18 -1.47 37.01 -14.47
C SER A 18 -0.68 35.69 -14.27
N CYS A 19 0.40 35.46 -15.07
CA CYS A 19 1.24 34.27 -14.90
C CYS A 19 2.11 34.35 -13.62
N SER A 20 2.69 35.51 -13.32
CA SER A 20 3.49 35.68 -12.09
C SER A 20 2.64 35.59 -10.82
N SER A 21 1.38 36.04 -10.87
CA SER A 21 0.48 35.94 -9.72
C SER A 21 -0.04 34.52 -9.45
N ILE A 22 -0.13 33.67 -10.48
CA ILE A 22 -0.55 32.27 -10.34
C ILE A 22 0.61 31.40 -9.79
N GLU A 23 1.83 31.61 -10.33
CA GLU A 23 3.02 30.92 -9.80
C GLU A 23 3.33 31.32 -8.35
N ASP A 24 3.23 32.58 -8.01
CA ASP A 24 3.47 33.07 -6.65
C ASP A 24 2.39 32.58 -5.66
N LYS A 25 1.14 32.46 -6.11
CA LYS A 25 0.06 31.90 -5.33
C LYS A 25 0.24 30.42 -5.09
N THR A 26 0.60 29.63 -6.11
CA THR A 26 0.85 28.19 -5.97
C THR A 26 2.08 27.88 -5.11
N HIS A 27 3.12 28.69 -5.17
CA HIS A 27 4.30 28.58 -4.31
C HIS A 27 3.95 28.94 -2.86
N ARG A 28 3.18 29.99 -2.64
CA ARG A 28 2.72 30.42 -1.32
C ARG A 28 1.79 29.38 -0.68
N ASP A 29 0.85 28.83 -1.46
CA ASP A 29 -0.07 27.79 -1.00
C ASP A 29 0.68 26.51 -0.63
N LYS A 30 1.67 26.08 -1.41
CA LYS A 30 2.56 24.95 -1.07
C LYS A 30 3.36 25.20 0.20
N TYR A 31 3.91 26.39 0.38
CA TYR A 31 4.69 26.74 1.56
C TYR A 31 3.80 26.78 2.82
N GLN A 32 2.60 27.37 2.72
CA GLN A 32 1.63 27.38 3.83
C GLN A 32 1.17 25.97 4.20
N THR A 33 0.93 25.12 3.23
CA THR A 33 0.58 23.70 3.45
C THR A 33 1.73 22.94 4.14
N SER A 34 2.97 23.16 3.73
CA SER A 34 4.15 22.55 4.36
C SER A 34 4.30 22.99 5.81
N LEU A 35 4.16 24.28 6.12
CA LEU A 35 4.21 24.78 7.50
C LEU A 35 3.06 24.22 8.36
N GLN A 36 1.86 24.06 7.81
CA GLN A 36 0.75 23.46 8.51
C GLN A 36 1.03 21.99 8.83
N ILE A 37 1.56 21.22 7.88
CA ILE A 37 1.92 19.82 8.06
C ILE A 37 3.00 19.68 9.15
N GLU A 38 4.04 20.50 9.11
CA GLU A 38 5.07 20.51 10.17
C GLU A 38 4.47 20.81 11.54
N SER A 39 3.45 21.68 11.60
CA SER A 39 2.79 22.02 12.86
C SER A 39 2.00 20.85 13.47
N PHE A 40 1.62 19.85 12.69
CA PHE A 40 0.93 18.66 13.19
C PHE A 40 1.85 17.75 14.00
N ALA A 41 3.13 17.68 13.67
CA ALA A 41 4.09 16.80 14.32
C ALA A 41 4.61 17.40 15.66
N ARG A 42 3.68 17.70 16.54
CA ARG A 42 3.93 18.21 17.90
C ARG A 42 4.01 17.06 18.91
N HIS A 43 4.25 17.40 20.15
CA HIS A 43 4.21 16.47 21.29
C HIS A 43 5.29 15.39 21.28
N GLU A 44 6.49 15.70 20.74
CA GLU A 44 7.63 14.79 20.78
C GLU A 44 7.96 14.31 22.20
N ASP A 45 7.75 15.19 23.19
CA ASP A 45 7.94 14.92 24.60
C ASP A 45 7.10 13.74 25.14
N LEU A 46 5.93 13.48 24.53
CA LEU A 46 5.06 12.36 24.91
C LEU A 46 5.59 11.00 24.43
N PHE A 47 6.44 11.00 23.41
CA PHE A 47 6.94 9.80 22.77
C PHE A 47 8.42 9.49 23.12
N GLY A 48 8.99 10.26 24.07
CA GLY A 48 10.35 10.03 24.56
C GLY A 48 11.43 10.32 23.54
N LYS A 49 12.60 9.72 23.75
CA LYS A 49 13.76 9.94 22.87
C LYS A 49 13.55 9.31 21.50
N ARG A 50 14.11 9.98 20.47
CA ARG A 50 14.13 9.47 19.11
C ARG A 50 14.77 8.09 19.07
N VAL A 51 14.08 7.13 18.47
CA VAL A 51 14.58 5.77 18.27
C VAL A 51 15.52 5.71 17.09
N ILE A 52 16.42 4.72 17.11
CA ILE A 52 17.32 4.44 15.99
C ILE A 52 16.57 3.57 14.99
N TYR A 53 16.53 4.01 13.74
CA TYR A 53 15.96 3.27 12.63
C TYR A 53 16.90 3.40 11.42
N PRO A 54 16.83 2.48 10.44
CA PRO A 54 17.69 2.54 9.26
C PRO A 54 17.57 3.87 8.52
N THR A 55 18.69 4.45 8.17
CA THR A 55 18.76 5.59 7.26
C THR A 55 18.47 5.14 5.83
N GLU A 56 18.19 6.09 4.93
CA GLU A 56 17.99 5.78 3.52
C GLU A 56 19.17 4.97 2.94
N ASN A 57 20.39 5.35 3.24
CA ASN A 57 21.57 4.63 2.76
C ASN A 57 21.59 3.18 3.26
N GLU A 58 21.24 2.95 4.52
CA GLU A 58 21.19 1.61 5.12
C GLU A 58 20.04 0.76 4.54
N ILE A 59 18.90 1.36 4.21
CA ILE A 59 17.79 0.65 3.59
C ILE A 59 18.22 -0.02 2.27
N PHE A 60 19.03 0.65 1.46
CA PHE A 60 19.47 0.17 0.16
C PHE A 60 20.90 -0.41 0.17
N ALA A 61 21.58 -0.42 1.29
CA ALA A 61 22.94 -0.95 1.38
C ALA A 61 22.98 -2.46 1.12
N LEU A 62 23.99 -2.87 0.38
CA LEU A 62 24.37 -4.27 0.19
C LEU A 62 25.75 -4.51 0.76
N THR A 63 26.01 -5.71 1.24
CA THR A 63 27.34 -6.08 1.69
C THR A 63 28.34 -6.13 0.51
N ALA A 64 29.63 -6.05 0.78
CA ALA A 64 30.67 -6.13 -0.26
C ALA A 64 30.55 -7.44 -1.07
N ILE A 65 30.26 -8.56 -0.42
CA ILE A 65 30.09 -9.87 -1.07
C ILE A 65 28.86 -9.87 -1.98
N GLN A 66 27.72 -9.32 -1.50
CA GLN A 66 26.49 -9.22 -2.27
C GLN A 66 26.70 -8.35 -3.52
N SER A 67 27.36 -7.23 -3.37
CA SER A 67 27.68 -6.31 -4.48
C SER A 67 28.64 -6.95 -5.49
N SER A 68 29.69 -7.63 -5.05
CA SER A 68 30.66 -8.31 -5.94
C SER A 68 29.98 -9.37 -6.81
N ARG A 69 29.15 -10.22 -6.22
CA ARG A 69 28.39 -11.25 -6.96
C ARG A 69 27.47 -10.63 -8.02
N PHE A 70 26.84 -9.51 -7.70
CA PHE A 70 26.02 -8.78 -8.65
C PHE A 70 26.85 -8.22 -9.81
N PHE A 71 28.00 -7.60 -9.55
CA PHE A 71 28.85 -7.05 -10.59
C PHE A 71 29.42 -8.15 -11.50
N GLU A 72 29.86 -9.28 -10.96
CA GLU A 72 30.29 -10.45 -11.75
C GLU A 72 29.23 -10.91 -12.73
N PHE A 73 27.97 -10.98 -12.29
CA PHE A 73 26.83 -11.30 -13.18
C PHE A 73 26.64 -10.24 -14.26
N MET A 74 26.66 -8.96 -13.89
CA MET A 74 26.46 -7.85 -14.82
C MET A 74 27.56 -7.76 -15.87
N GLU A 75 28.79 -8.11 -15.57
CA GLU A 75 29.90 -8.16 -16.51
C GLU A 75 29.80 -9.36 -17.45
N SER A 76 29.46 -10.55 -16.94
CA SER A 76 29.32 -11.77 -17.74
C SER A 76 28.20 -11.69 -18.79
N ASN A 77 27.22 -10.80 -18.60
CA ASN A 77 26.07 -10.59 -19.49
C ASN A 77 26.14 -9.26 -20.25
N SER A 78 27.32 -8.76 -20.57
CA SER A 78 27.54 -7.38 -21.09
C SER A 78 26.89 -7.06 -22.43
N SER A 79 26.44 -8.06 -23.20
CA SER A 79 25.79 -7.88 -24.51
C SER A 79 24.34 -7.36 -24.43
N ALA A 80 23.66 -7.55 -23.30
CA ALA A 80 22.29 -7.08 -23.08
C ALA A 80 22.27 -5.66 -22.50
N LYS A 81 21.13 -4.98 -22.61
CA LYS A 81 20.92 -3.67 -21.99
C LYS A 81 20.99 -3.77 -20.46
N PRO A 82 21.47 -2.73 -19.74
CA PRO A 82 21.60 -2.79 -18.29
C PRO A 82 20.30 -3.11 -17.54
N ASN A 83 19.16 -2.56 -17.95
CA ASN A 83 17.86 -2.87 -17.35
C ASN A 83 17.42 -4.31 -17.59
N ASP A 84 17.71 -4.87 -18.79
CA ASP A 84 17.39 -6.27 -19.12
C ASP A 84 18.30 -7.23 -18.34
N ARG A 85 19.60 -6.90 -18.20
CA ARG A 85 20.55 -7.67 -17.37
C ARG A 85 20.13 -7.71 -15.91
N LEU A 86 19.75 -6.55 -15.37
CA LEU A 86 19.26 -6.46 -14.00
C LEU A 86 17.97 -7.28 -13.83
N ALA A 87 17.03 -7.20 -14.76
CA ALA A 87 15.82 -8.01 -14.72
C ALA A 87 16.13 -9.51 -14.75
N SER A 88 17.09 -9.96 -15.60
CA SER A 88 17.53 -11.35 -15.64
C SER A 88 18.15 -11.80 -14.32
N TYR A 89 18.99 -10.96 -13.70
CA TYR A 89 19.55 -11.25 -12.38
C TYR A 89 18.48 -11.44 -11.30
N LEU A 90 17.48 -10.55 -11.29
CA LEU A 90 16.37 -10.63 -10.35
C LEU A 90 15.48 -11.85 -10.59
N LEU A 91 15.26 -12.25 -11.84
CA LEU A 91 14.51 -13.46 -12.18
C LEU A 91 15.24 -14.74 -11.77
N GLU A 92 16.55 -14.83 -12.02
CA GLU A 92 17.35 -15.99 -11.62
C GLU A 92 17.41 -16.19 -10.09
N ASN A 93 17.49 -15.09 -9.36
CA ASN A 93 17.51 -15.13 -7.89
C ASN A 93 16.12 -15.09 -7.26
N GLY A 94 15.13 -14.54 -7.97
CA GLY A 94 13.76 -14.38 -7.49
C GLY A 94 13.05 -15.71 -7.21
N SER A 95 13.40 -16.79 -7.90
CA SER A 95 12.84 -18.13 -7.65
C SER A 95 13.19 -18.68 -6.26
N LYS A 96 14.20 -18.13 -5.60
CA LYS A 96 14.65 -18.49 -4.25
C LYS A 96 13.99 -17.65 -3.18
N LEU A 97 13.39 -16.52 -3.56
CA LEU A 97 12.76 -15.58 -2.64
C LEU A 97 11.38 -16.09 -2.22
N ARG A 98 11.12 -16.04 -0.92
CA ARG A 98 9.82 -16.40 -0.33
C ARG A 98 9.10 -15.15 0.15
N TYR A 99 7.78 -15.18 0.10
CA TYR A 99 6.98 -14.14 0.71
C TYR A 99 7.13 -14.18 2.23
N GLY A 100 7.52 -13.05 2.83
CA GLY A 100 7.54 -12.82 4.27
C GLY A 100 6.68 -11.60 4.61
N ALA A 101 6.12 -11.56 5.80
CA ALA A 101 5.29 -10.44 6.24
C ALA A 101 6.10 -9.17 6.53
N GLU A 102 7.34 -9.35 6.98
CA GLU A 102 8.21 -8.26 7.44
C GLU A 102 8.77 -7.40 6.30
N THR A 103 8.89 -6.11 6.57
CA THR A 103 9.56 -5.16 5.67
C THR A 103 11.04 -5.10 6.00
N ASN A 104 11.87 -5.69 5.15
CA ASN A 104 13.32 -5.81 5.34
C ASN A 104 14.11 -4.84 4.47
N ILE A 105 15.31 -4.44 4.94
CA ILE A 105 16.32 -3.75 4.14
C ILE A 105 16.95 -4.69 3.10
N ALA A 106 17.56 -4.13 2.07
CA ALA A 106 18.05 -4.89 0.91
C ALA A 106 19.01 -6.04 1.28
N SER A 107 19.99 -5.80 2.14
CA SER A 107 20.95 -6.83 2.57
C SER A 107 20.29 -7.98 3.31
N THR A 108 19.32 -7.69 4.19
CA THR A 108 18.59 -8.69 4.96
C THR A 108 17.73 -9.58 4.06
N VAL A 109 17.10 -9.01 3.02
CA VAL A 109 16.33 -9.82 2.04
C VAL A 109 17.22 -10.86 1.37
N LEU A 110 18.47 -10.51 1.02
CA LEU A 110 19.42 -11.48 0.43
C LEU A 110 19.97 -12.51 1.43
N GLU A 111 20.05 -12.16 2.70
CA GLU A 111 20.48 -13.09 3.76
C GLU A 111 19.38 -14.10 4.10
N THR A 112 18.17 -13.63 4.27
CA THR A 112 17.04 -14.46 4.70
C THR A 112 16.30 -15.13 3.54
N LEU A 113 16.43 -14.58 2.33
CA LEU A 113 15.65 -14.91 1.14
C LEU A 113 14.15 -14.75 1.36
N GLU A 114 13.77 -13.79 2.21
CA GLU A 114 12.38 -13.48 2.56
C GLU A 114 12.12 -11.97 2.52
N GLY A 115 10.90 -11.60 2.10
CA GLY A 115 10.44 -10.22 2.14
C GLY A 115 9.04 -10.05 1.57
N ASN A 116 8.37 -8.97 1.96
CA ASN A 116 7.12 -8.56 1.33
C ASN A 116 7.40 -7.82 0.00
N CYS A 117 6.35 -7.40 -0.69
CA CYS A 117 6.49 -6.70 -1.98
C CYS A 117 7.36 -5.43 -1.89
N LEU A 118 7.28 -4.70 -0.78
CA LEU A 118 8.10 -3.50 -0.54
C LEU A 118 9.57 -3.86 -0.34
N SER A 119 9.89 -4.89 0.46
CA SER A 119 11.25 -5.40 0.67
C SER A 119 11.91 -5.79 -0.65
N LEU A 120 11.15 -6.45 -1.54
CA LEU A 120 11.67 -6.87 -2.84
C LEU A 120 11.83 -5.70 -3.82
N ALA A 121 10.98 -4.69 -3.74
CA ALA A 121 11.16 -3.44 -4.46
C ALA A 121 12.39 -2.66 -3.93
N ILE A 122 12.66 -2.69 -2.63
CA ILE A 122 13.87 -2.14 -2.01
C ILE A 122 15.12 -2.85 -2.52
N LEU A 123 15.12 -4.18 -2.56
CA LEU A 123 16.22 -4.97 -3.12
C LEU A 123 16.45 -4.63 -4.60
N THR A 124 15.39 -4.56 -5.39
CA THR A 124 15.44 -4.13 -6.80
C THR A 124 16.07 -2.75 -6.93
N SER A 125 15.70 -1.81 -6.05
CA SER A 125 16.25 -0.47 -6.02
C SER A 125 17.73 -0.43 -5.67
N ALA A 126 18.16 -1.26 -4.70
CA ALA A 126 19.56 -1.38 -4.32
C ALA A 126 20.42 -1.81 -5.52
N PHE A 127 19.99 -2.82 -6.27
CA PHE A 127 20.69 -3.26 -7.48
C PHE A 127 20.61 -2.25 -8.62
N ALA A 128 19.47 -1.58 -8.81
CA ALA A 128 19.32 -0.53 -9.82
C ALA A 128 20.29 0.64 -9.56
N ARG A 129 20.44 1.05 -8.30
CA ARG A 129 21.40 2.08 -7.89
C ARG A 129 22.84 1.66 -8.18
N LEU A 130 23.23 0.41 -7.89
CA LEU A 130 24.56 -0.12 -8.20
C LEU A 130 24.83 -0.18 -9.71
N ALA A 131 23.83 -0.57 -10.50
CA ALA A 131 23.96 -0.70 -11.95
C ALA A 131 23.79 0.63 -12.72
N GLY A 132 23.47 1.73 -12.04
CA GLY A 132 23.13 3.01 -12.68
C GLY A 132 21.87 2.93 -13.55
N VAL A 133 20.95 2.02 -13.26
CA VAL A 133 19.68 1.85 -13.97
C VAL A 133 18.63 2.77 -13.34
N LYS A 134 17.96 3.56 -14.18
CA LYS A 134 16.86 4.41 -13.73
C LYS A 134 15.68 3.54 -13.29
N ILE A 135 15.20 3.75 -12.07
CA ILE A 135 14.05 3.07 -11.47
C ILE A 135 12.95 4.06 -11.12
N THR A 136 11.69 3.63 -11.27
CA THR A 136 10.51 4.33 -10.77
C THR A 136 9.57 3.31 -10.11
N TYR A 137 8.59 3.80 -9.36
CA TYR A 137 7.72 2.96 -8.54
C TYR A 137 6.26 3.20 -8.88
N GLU A 138 5.49 2.14 -8.81
CA GLU A 138 4.05 2.17 -9.05
C GLU A 138 3.32 1.51 -7.86
N LEU A 139 2.22 2.13 -7.44
CA LEU A 139 1.24 1.50 -6.57
C LEU A 139 0.22 0.77 -7.43
N VAL A 140 -0.08 -0.44 -7.06
CA VAL A 140 -1.01 -1.31 -7.76
C VAL A 140 -2.09 -1.78 -6.80
N ASP A 141 -3.31 -1.80 -7.29
CA ASP A 141 -4.44 -2.42 -6.62
C ASP A 141 -4.43 -3.91 -6.93
N ALA A 142 -3.70 -4.64 -6.11
CA ALA A 142 -3.58 -6.09 -6.19
C ALA A 142 -4.16 -6.68 -4.91
N ASN A 143 -5.48 -6.72 -4.78
CA ASN A 143 -6.15 -7.23 -3.58
C ASN A 143 -5.56 -6.61 -2.28
N PRO A 144 -5.92 -5.37 -1.95
CA PRO A 144 -5.33 -4.67 -0.82
C PRO A 144 -5.48 -5.50 0.45
N THR A 145 -4.38 -5.69 1.16
CA THR A 145 -4.40 -6.28 2.50
C THR A 145 -4.89 -5.23 3.49
N PHE A 146 -5.85 -5.62 4.33
CA PHE A 146 -6.33 -4.79 5.41
C PHE A 146 -5.97 -5.47 6.72
N GLU A 147 -5.33 -4.75 7.60
CA GLU A 147 -5.02 -5.18 8.94
C GLU A 147 -5.91 -4.42 9.92
N PHE A 148 -6.36 -5.12 10.94
CA PHE A 148 -7.19 -4.57 12.00
C PHE A 148 -6.48 -4.73 13.34
N ASP A 149 -6.37 -3.64 14.05
CA ASP A 149 -6.01 -3.65 15.45
C ASP A 149 -6.99 -2.73 16.20
N ASP A 150 -7.74 -3.30 17.13
CA ASP A 150 -8.63 -2.58 18.05
C ASP A 150 -9.41 -1.40 17.40
N ASP A 151 -10.12 -1.64 16.31
CA ASP A 151 -10.88 -0.64 15.53
C ASP A 151 -10.08 0.22 14.54
N ILE A 152 -8.75 0.10 14.45
CA ILE A 152 -7.94 0.82 13.45
C ILE A 152 -7.80 0.01 12.17
N VAL A 153 -7.85 0.71 11.04
CA VAL A 153 -7.70 0.12 9.72
C VAL A 153 -6.40 0.60 9.10
N PHE A 154 -5.53 -0.35 8.74
CA PHE A 154 -4.38 -0.13 7.88
C PHE A 154 -4.63 -0.75 6.52
N LYS A 155 -4.31 -0.02 5.47
CA LYS A 155 -4.42 -0.50 4.08
C LYS A 155 -3.02 -0.77 3.53
N GLY A 156 -2.68 -2.04 3.34
CA GLY A 156 -1.52 -2.44 2.56
C GLY A 156 -1.77 -2.26 1.07
N VAL A 157 -0.87 -1.63 0.35
CA VAL A 157 -0.89 -1.50 -1.11
C VAL A 157 0.33 -2.19 -1.70
N HIS A 158 0.12 -2.84 -2.85
CA HIS A 158 1.21 -3.52 -3.53
C HIS A 158 2.08 -2.51 -4.30
N VAL A 159 3.39 -2.65 -4.15
CA VAL A 159 4.39 -1.82 -4.82
C VAL A 159 5.13 -2.65 -5.85
N ARG A 160 5.27 -2.12 -7.06
CA ARG A 160 6.14 -2.69 -8.07
C ARG A 160 7.16 -1.68 -8.60
N ALA A 161 8.28 -2.18 -9.07
CA ALA A 161 9.36 -1.39 -9.63
C ALA A 161 9.34 -1.41 -11.17
N VAL A 162 9.76 -0.29 -11.78
CA VAL A 162 9.89 -0.14 -13.22
C VAL A 162 11.33 0.26 -13.54
N LEU A 163 12.04 -0.61 -14.24
CA LEU A 163 13.43 -0.41 -14.68
C LEU A 163 13.45 0.15 -16.09
N TRP A 164 14.02 1.32 -16.27
CA TRP A 164 14.04 2.03 -17.55
C TRP A 164 15.34 1.78 -18.32
N ASP A 165 15.23 1.75 -19.66
CA ASP A 165 16.40 1.74 -20.53
C ASP A 165 17.16 3.08 -20.37
N THR A 166 18.45 3.00 -19.99
CA THR A 166 19.31 4.17 -19.76
C THR A 166 19.54 5.01 -21.00
N ASN A 167 19.41 4.45 -22.20
CA ASN A 167 19.59 5.17 -23.46
C ASN A 167 18.37 6.00 -23.88
N TYR A 168 17.24 5.86 -23.18
CA TYR A 168 15.99 6.50 -23.56
C TYR A 168 15.98 8.03 -23.38
N SER A 169 16.72 8.58 -22.44
CA SER A 169 16.75 10.03 -22.16
C SER A 169 17.42 10.87 -23.26
N LYS A 170 18.14 10.24 -24.20
CA LYS A 170 18.88 10.94 -25.26
C LYS A 170 18.16 11.03 -26.61
N ILE A 171 17.04 10.34 -26.80
CA ILE A 171 16.26 10.42 -28.03
C ILE A 171 15.09 11.39 -27.83
N LYS A 172 15.37 12.67 -27.63
CA LYS A 172 14.46 13.72 -28.09
C LYS A 172 14.62 13.82 -29.61
N SER A 173 13.86 13.01 -30.33
CA SER A 173 13.78 13.08 -31.76
C SER A 173 13.23 14.45 -32.17
N ARG A 174 14.06 15.26 -32.81
CA ARG A 174 13.62 16.20 -33.82
C ARG A 174 13.17 15.40 -35.04
N ASN A 175 11.91 15.39 -35.30
CA ASN A 175 11.15 14.90 -36.45
C ASN A 175 10.31 13.64 -36.20
N SER A 176 9.01 13.91 -36.20
CA SER A 176 7.92 13.17 -36.86
C SER A 176 7.98 11.64 -36.89
N TYR A 177 7.09 10.98 -36.09
CA TYR A 177 6.43 9.73 -36.41
C TYR A 177 7.32 8.54 -36.88
N LYS A 178 8.10 8.00 -35.97
CA LYS A 178 8.41 6.56 -35.94
C LYS A 178 8.29 6.06 -34.53
N ILE A 179 7.14 5.46 -34.22
CA ILE A 179 6.95 4.69 -33.00
C ILE A 179 7.75 3.39 -33.18
N SER A 180 9.00 3.41 -32.77
CA SER A 180 9.76 2.19 -32.56
C SER A 180 9.31 1.60 -31.23
N MET A 181 8.56 0.50 -31.24
CA MET A 181 8.17 -0.26 -30.04
C MET A 181 9.35 -1.13 -29.55
N SER A 182 10.48 -0.49 -29.20
CA SER A 182 11.48 -1.14 -28.35
C SER A 182 10.99 -1.06 -26.90
N LYS A 183 11.05 -2.16 -26.17
CA LYS A 183 10.73 -2.19 -24.73
C LYS A 183 11.60 -1.17 -24.01
N ARG A 184 11.01 -0.03 -23.64
CA ARG A 184 11.71 1.08 -23.01
C ARG A 184 11.90 0.85 -21.52
N TYR A 185 11.20 -0.13 -20.95
CA TYR A 185 11.23 -0.46 -19.54
C TYR A 185 10.92 -1.94 -19.30
N VAL A 186 11.31 -2.43 -18.13
CA VAL A 186 10.92 -3.74 -17.59
C VAL A 186 10.23 -3.51 -16.27
N LYS A 187 9.03 -4.07 -16.10
CA LYS A 187 8.32 -4.04 -14.81
C LYS A 187 8.73 -5.27 -14.01
N ILE A 188 9.13 -5.03 -12.78
CA ILE A 188 9.47 -6.07 -11.80
C ILE A 188 8.35 -6.09 -10.78
N ASP A 189 7.62 -7.18 -10.80
CA ASP A 189 6.54 -7.47 -9.88
C ASP A 189 6.79 -8.82 -9.22
N PHE A 190 7.02 -8.81 -7.93
CA PHE A 190 7.17 -10.01 -7.15
C PHE A 190 5.79 -10.39 -6.57
N PHE A 191 5.40 -11.64 -6.75
CA PHE A 191 4.11 -12.17 -6.32
C PHE A 191 2.89 -11.52 -7.01
N PRO A 192 2.88 -11.47 -8.37
CA PRO A 192 1.75 -10.92 -9.10
C PRO A 192 0.47 -11.73 -8.82
N THR A 193 -0.65 -11.06 -8.65
CA THR A 193 -1.96 -11.68 -8.43
C THR A 193 -2.73 -11.91 -9.72
N GLY A 194 -2.26 -11.35 -10.84
CA GLY A 194 -2.83 -11.50 -12.18
C GLY A 194 -3.93 -10.50 -12.55
N ASN A 195 -4.43 -9.73 -11.58
CA ASN A 195 -5.48 -8.73 -11.77
C ASN A 195 -5.08 -7.33 -11.28
N GLU A 196 -3.78 -7.02 -11.35
CA GLU A 196 -3.26 -5.75 -10.86
C GLU A 196 -3.76 -4.59 -11.71
N ARG A 197 -4.37 -3.62 -11.06
CA ARG A 197 -4.70 -2.33 -11.66
C ARG A 197 -3.74 -1.27 -11.16
N LEU A 198 -3.09 -0.56 -12.08
CA LEU A 198 -2.26 0.59 -11.72
C LEU A 198 -3.14 1.64 -11.01
N LEU A 199 -2.77 1.99 -9.79
CA LEU A 199 -3.37 3.11 -9.06
C LEU A 199 -2.69 4.41 -9.48
N ASN A 200 -1.40 4.52 -9.20
CA ASN A 200 -0.59 5.69 -9.58
C ASN A 200 0.90 5.38 -9.51
N ALA A 201 1.70 6.19 -10.20
CA ALA A 201 3.14 6.28 -9.96
C ALA A 201 3.39 7.08 -8.67
N ILE A 202 4.43 6.71 -7.93
CA ILE A 202 4.86 7.42 -6.72
C ILE A 202 6.29 7.91 -6.86
N SER A 203 6.62 8.96 -6.11
CA SER A 203 8.00 9.47 -6.02
C SER A 203 8.88 8.52 -5.21
N GLU A 204 10.19 8.70 -5.33
CA GLU A 204 11.16 7.94 -4.52
C GLU A 204 11.01 8.27 -3.03
N GLU A 205 10.73 9.54 -2.69
CA GLU A 205 10.47 9.97 -1.33
C GLU A 205 9.25 9.25 -0.74
N ASN A 206 8.16 9.15 -1.51
CA ASN A 206 6.97 8.39 -1.08
C ASN A 206 7.29 6.90 -0.92
N PHE A 207 8.09 6.32 -1.83
CA PHE A 207 8.53 4.94 -1.75
C PHE A 207 9.34 4.67 -0.47
N ILE A 208 10.30 5.54 -0.14
CA ILE A 208 11.11 5.43 1.09
C ILE A 208 10.23 5.63 2.33
N ALA A 209 9.32 6.61 2.31
CA ALA A 209 8.39 6.83 3.41
C ALA A 209 7.58 5.58 3.77
N ARG A 210 7.23 4.74 2.78
CA ARG A 210 6.51 3.47 3.01
C ARG A 210 7.28 2.46 3.84
N PHE A 211 8.61 2.44 3.73
CA PHE A 211 9.44 1.60 4.61
C PHE A 211 9.20 1.95 6.09
N TYR A 212 9.29 3.24 6.41
CA TYR A 212 9.04 3.70 7.78
C TYR A 212 7.59 3.52 8.22
N LEU A 213 6.62 3.71 7.31
CA LEU A 213 5.20 3.55 7.63
C LEU A 213 4.82 2.09 7.91
N ASN A 214 5.39 1.12 7.21
CA ASN A 214 5.15 -0.29 7.50
C ASN A 214 5.64 -0.63 8.91
N HIS A 215 6.86 -0.22 9.26
CA HIS A 215 7.38 -0.41 10.62
C HIS A 215 6.59 0.36 11.68
N ALA A 216 6.10 1.58 11.35
CA ALA A 216 5.22 2.32 12.25
C ALA A 216 3.90 1.59 12.50
N ALA A 217 3.30 0.98 11.47
CA ALA A 217 2.09 0.18 11.62
C ALA A 217 2.32 -1.04 12.52
N GLU A 218 3.41 -1.78 12.30
CA GLU A 218 3.83 -2.90 13.16
C GLU A 218 4.01 -2.46 14.63
N ALA A 219 4.67 -1.31 14.84
CA ALA A 219 4.85 -0.74 16.18
C ALA A 219 3.52 -0.30 16.83
N ILE A 220 2.56 0.22 16.06
CA ILE A 220 1.21 0.55 16.56
C ILE A 220 0.49 -0.73 17.00
N GLU A 221 0.57 -1.80 16.21
CA GLU A 221 -0.07 -3.09 16.51
C GLU A 221 0.40 -3.67 17.85
N VAL A 222 1.70 -3.61 18.12
CA VAL A 222 2.25 -4.06 19.41
C VAL A 222 2.20 -2.97 20.51
N LYS A 223 1.53 -1.85 20.25
CA LYS A 223 1.35 -0.71 21.19
C LYS A 223 2.66 -0.02 21.61
N ASN A 224 3.70 -0.15 20.79
CA ASN A 224 4.96 0.59 20.95
C ASN A 224 4.83 1.98 20.31
N TYR A 225 4.04 2.86 20.94
CA TYR A 225 3.73 4.18 20.40
C TYR A 225 4.95 5.12 20.28
N PRO A 226 5.95 5.07 21.17
CA PRO A 226 7.20 5.83 20.96
C PRO A 226 7.89 5.50 19.65
N GLU A 227 8.11 4.24 19.37
CA GLU A 227 8.73 3.78 18.12
C GLU A 227 7.87 4.15 16.90
N ALA A 228 6.56 3.88 16.97
CA ALA A 228 5.62 4.22 15.91
C ALA A 228 5.63 5.71 15.57
N TYR A 229 5.72 6.57 16.57
CA TYR A 229 5.79 8.03 16.37
C TYR A 229 7.05 8.44 15.61
N TRP A 230 8.22 7.98 16.05
CA TRP A 230 9.47 8.36 15.42
C TRP A 230 9.61 7.81 14.00
N LEU A 231 9.10 6.62 13.73
CA LEU A 231 9.01 6.05 12.39
C LEU A 231 8.03 6.85 11.49
N THR A 232 6.88 7.25 12.04
CA THR A 232 5.94 8.15 11.34
C THR A 232 6.58 9.51 11.03
N ARG A 233 7.36 10.05 11.97
CA ARG A 233 8.13 11.28 11.76
C ARG A 233 9.17 11.11 10.64
N ALA A 234 9.89 9.97 10.62
CA ALA A 234 10.84 9.67 9.56
C ALA A 234 10.15 9.62 8.17
N ALA A 235 8.95 9.06 8.10
CA ALA A 235 8.16 9.07 6.88
C ALA A 235 7.76 10.48 6.45
N LEU A 236 7.33 11.35 7.38
CA LEU A 236 6.99 12.74 7.12
C LEU A 236 8.21 13.60 6.76
N GLU A 237 9.38 13.31 7.31
CA GLU A 237 10.64 13.95 6.92
C GLU A 237 11.01 13.65 5.46
N LYS A 238 10.67 12.46 4.97
CA LYS A 238 10.90 12.06 3.56
C LYS A 238 9.83 12.60 2.63
N ASP A 239 8.58 12.47 3.02
CA ASP A 239 7.41 12.87 2.21
C ASP A 239 6.42 13.65 3.08
N PRO A 240 6.63 14.97 3.27
CA PRO A 240 5.82 15.80 4.19
C PRO A 240 4.33 15.80 3.90
N GLY A 241 3.95 15.62 2.63
CA GLY A 241 2.55 15.56 2.19
C GLY A 241 1.93 14.17 2.21
N ASN A 242 2.58 13.18 2.82
CA ASN A 242 2.11 11.81 2.84
C ASN A 242 0.86 11.63 3.71
N PHE A 243 -0.29 11.37 3.09
CA PHE A 243 -1.56 11.22 3.80
C PHE A 243 -1.59 9.98 4.71
N ASP A 244 -0.91 8.89 4.33
CA ASP A 244 -0.83 7.70 5.17
C ASP A 244 -0.03 7.98 6.45
N ALA A 245 1.07 8.74 6.35
CA ALA A 245 1.86 9.17 7.49
C ALA A 245 1.07 10.12 8.41
N LEU A 246 0.32 11.06 7.85
CA LEU A 246 -0.55 11.94 8.64
C LEU A 246 -1.67 11.15 9.32
N ASN A 247 -2.23 10.14 8.66
CA ASN A 247 -3.22 9.26 9.27
C ASN A 247 -2.63 8.46 10.44
N HIS A 248 -1.41 7.92 10.30
CA HIS A 248 -0.70 7.27 11.42
C HIS A 248 -0.49 8.23 12.59
N LEU A 249 -0.09 9.48 12.32
CA LEU A 249 0.09 10.50 13.34
C LEU A 249 -1.23 10.78 14.11
N ALA A 250 -2.34 10.92 13.38
CA ALA A 250 -3.66 11.12 13.99
C ALA A 250 -4.10 9.91 14.83
N VAL A 251 -3.83 8.69 14.36
CA VAL A 251 -4.05 7.46 15.12
C VAL A 251 -3.24 7.46 16.40
N LEU A 252 -1.95 7.78 16.34
CA LEU A 252 -1.08 7.84 17.51
C LEU A 252 -1.58 8.86 18.54
N TYR A 253 -1.94 10.06 18.11
CA TYR A 253 -2.51 11.08 19.00
C TYR A 253 -3.82 10.61 19.65
N THR A 254 -4.66 9.91 18.90
CA THR A 254 -5.87 9.29 19.44
C THR A 254 -5.54 8.27 20.53
N ARG A 255 -4.52 7.44 20.31
CA ARG A 255 -4.09 6.38 21.25
C ARG A 255 -3.50 6.94 22.55
N VAL A 256 -2.73 8.02 22.46
CA VAL A 256 -2.15 8.68 23.64
C VAL A 256 -3.04 9.77 24.23
N ASN A 257 -4.32 9.80 23.86
CA ASN A 257 -5.34 10.73 24.37
C ASN A 257 -5.07 12.21 24.08
N GLN A 258 -4.32 12.52 23.00
CA GLN A 258 -4.17 13.88 22.49
C GLN A 258 -5.28 14.18 21.46
N LEU A 259 -6.53 14.15 21.94
CA LEU A 259 -7.71 14.15 21.07
C LEU A 259 -7.85 15.42 20.23
N ALA A 260 -7.48 16.59 20.78
CA ALA A 260 -7.52 17.86 20.05
C ALA A 260 -6.51 17.88 18.89
N SER A 261 -5.28 17.41 19.12
CA SER A 261 -4.25 17.32 18.06
C SER A 261 -4.62 16.28 16.99
N ALA A 262 -5.19 15.15 17.41
CA ALA A 262 -5.73 14.16 16.47
C ALA A 262 -6.83 14.77 15.59
N GLN A 263 -7.74 15.54 16.17
CA GLN A 263 -8.83 16.19 15.45
C GLN A 263 -8.31 17.19 14.40
N GLU A 264 -7.33 18.00 14.74
CA GLU A 264 -6.70 18.92 13.78
C GLU A 264 -6.20 18.18 12.53
N VAL A 265 -5.50 17.07 12.73
CA VAL A 265 -4.97 16.26 11.63
C VAL A 265 -6.11 15.62 10.84
N TYR A 266 -7.13 15.04 11.49
CA TYR A 266 -8.25 14.44 10.76
C TYR A 266 -9.08 15.47 9.98
N LEU A 267 -9.30 16.67 10.51
CA LEU A 267 -9.99 17.72 9.78
C LEU A 267 -9.24 18.09 8.49
N TYR A 268 -7.91 18.19 8.57
CA TYR A 268 -7.09 18.37 7.37
C TYR A 268 -7.22 17.20 6.41
N LEU A 269 -7.07 15.97 6.89
CA LEU A 269 -7.15 14.75 6.06
C LEU A 269 -8.51 14.62 5.37
N VAL A 270 -9.61 14.83 6.09
CA VAL A 270 -10.96 14.76 5.52
C VAL A 270 -11.22 15.88 4.53
N SER A 271 -10.64 17.07 4.71
CA SER A 271 -10.73 18.16 3.72
C SER A 271 -10.03 17.81 2.41
N MET A 272 -8.91 17.12 2.48
CA MET A 272 -8.10 16.73 1.32
C MET A 272 -8.54 15.42 0.66
N LYS A 273 -9.07 14.49 1.45
CA LYS A 273 -9.49 13.13 1.04
C LYS A 273 -10.88 12.80 1.59
N PRO A 274 -11.93 13.51 1.16
CA PRO A 274 -13.28 13.40 1.77
C PRO A 274 -13.97 12.05 1.56
N HIS A 275 -13.44 11.21 0.67
CA HIS A 275 -13.99 9.88 0.34
C HIS A 275 -13.03 8.75 0.68
N ASP A 276 -11.95 9.02 1.41
CA ASP A 276 -11.03 7.98 1.86
C ASP A 276 -11.63 7.25 3.07
N ILE A 277 -12.03 6.00 2.83
CA ILE A 277 -12.73 5.21 3.84
C ILE A 277 -11.85 4.87 5.04
N THR A 278 -10.53 4.73 4.86
CA THR A 278 -9.58 4.45 5.93
C THR A 278 -9.48 5.64 6.88
N ILE A 279 -9.34 6.83 6.33
CA ILE A 279 -9.31 8.09 7.09
C ILE A 279 -10.63 8.29 7.84
N LEU A 280 -11.77 8.13 7.15
CA LEU A 280 -13.09 8.31 7.77
C LEU A 280 -13.34 7.32 8.91
N LYS A 281 -12.95 6.06 8.76
CA LYS A 281 -13.08 5.04 9.82
C LYS A 281 -12.22 5.39 11.03
N ASN A 282 -10.96 5.76 10.82
CA ASN A 282 -10.08 6.14 11.92
C ASN A 282 -10.56 7.42 12.60
N TYR A 283 -11.10 8.39 11.84
CA TYR A 283 -11.71 9.59 12.41
C TYR A 283 -12.95 9.25 13.24
N SER A 284 -13.77 8.28 12.81
CA SER A 284 -14.93 7.86 13.60
C SER A 284 -14.55 7.30 14.98
N VAL A 285 -13.38 6.63 15.08
CA VAL A 285 -12.85 6.17 16.39
C VAL A 285 -12.50 7.34 17.29
N LEU A 286 -11.89 8.40 16.76
CA LEU A 286 -11.62 9.62 17.52
C LEU A 286 -12.93 10.27 18.03
N LEU A 287 -13.90 10.46 17.13
CA LEU A 287 -15.18 11.10 17.47
C LEU A 287 -15.93 10.32 18.54
N LYS A 288 -15.92 9.00 18.47
CA LYS A 288 -16.48 8.14 19.51
C LYS A 288 -15.80 8.34 20.87
N ARG A 289 -14.46 8.50 20.91
CA ARG A 289 -13.72 8.79 22.13
C ARG A 289 -14.00 10.18 22.69
N GLN A 290 -14.26 11.15 21.83
CA GLN A 290 -14.64 12.51 22.22
C GLN A 290 -16.11 12.63 22.69
N GLY A 291 -16.95 11.64 22.35
CA GLY A 291 -18.39 11.70 22.58
C GLY A 291 -19.12 12.67 21.65
N ASP A 292 -18.53 12.99 20.48
CA ASP A 292 -19.15 13.84 19.47
C ASP A 292 -20.09 13.00 18.58
N GLU A 293 -21.26 12.69 19.12
CA GLU A 293 -22.27 11.83 18.48
C GLU A 293 -22.82 12.45 17.19
N ASP A 294 -22.95 13.77 17.10
CA ASP A 294 -23.49 14.46 15.93
C ASP A 294 -22.54 14.32 14.72
N THR A 295 -21.26 14.64 14.91
CA THR A 295 -20.25 14.48 13.85
C THR A 295 -20.03 13.01 13.51
N LEU A 296 -20.05 12.13 14.52
CA LEU A 296 -19.94 10.68 14.34
C LEU A 296 -21.04 10.13 13.45
N ALA A 297 -22.30 10.56 13.65
CA ALA A 297 -23.41 10.15 12.80
C ALA A 297 -23.22 10.59 11.34
N LEU A 298 -22.73 11.81 11.10
CA LEU A 298 -22.44 12.32 9.75
C LEU A 298 -21.32 11.52 9.08
N ILE A 299 -20.23 11.22 9.78
CA ILE A 299 -19.12 10.43 9.25
C ILE A 299 -19.55 9.00 8.96
N ASN A 300 -20.33 8.37 9.84
CA ASN A 300 -20.85 7.01 9.63
C ASN A 300 -21.81 6.94 8.44
N ALA A 301 -22.66 7.95 8.23
CA ALA A 301 -23.51 8.04 7.04
C ALA A 301 -22.64 8.11 5.77
N LYS A 302 -21.59 8.92 5.78
CA LYS A 302 -20.64 9.01 4.66
C LYS A 302 -19.93 7.68 4.37
N ILE A 303 -19.48 6.98 5.41
CA ILE A 303 -18.87 5.65 5.29
C ILE A 303 -19.86 4.65 4.68
N ALA A 304 -21.14 4.72 5.05
CA ALA A 304 -22.18 3.83 4.55
C ALA A 304 -22.45 4.01 3.04
N GLU A 305 -22.28 5.22 2.51
CA GLU A 305 -22.43 5.52 1.08
C GLU A 305 -21.23 5.03 0.23
N LEU A 306 -20.06 4.82 0.86
CA LEU A 306 -18.87 4.39 0.16
C LEU A 306 -18.84 2.87 -0.03
N ASP A 307 -18.37 2.43 -1.19
CA ASP A 307 -18.05 1.01 -1.41
C ASP A 307 -16.80 0.65 -0.61
N ASP A 308 -17.01 0.02 0.54
CA ASP A 308 -15.92 -0.41 1.42
C ASP A 308 -15.13 -1.54 0.75
N PRO A 309 -13.86 -1.31 0.37
CA PRO A 309 -13.03 -2.34 -0.24
C PRO A 309 -12.60 -3.43 0.76
N ASN A 310 -12.83 -3.21 2.07
CA ASN A 310 -12.40 -4.12 3.12
C ASN A 310 -13.17 -5.45 3.08
N PRO A 311 -12.50 -6.57 2.74
CA PRO A 311 -13.16 -7.88 2.68
C PRO A 311 -13.55 -8.41 4.06
N TYR A 312 -12.84 -8.01 5.12
CA TYR A 312 -13.06 -8.53 6.48
C TYR A 312 -14.39 -8.10 7.08
N LYS A 313 -14.91 -6.94 6.71
CA LYS A 313 -16.29 -6.55 7.07
C LYS A 313 -17.29 -7.62 6.65
N TRP A 314 -17.14 -8.11 5.44
CA TRP A 314 -18.02 -9.15 4.89
C TRP A 314 -17.72 -10.53 5.46
N LEU A 315 -16.44 -10.84 5.75
CA LEU A 315 -16.03 -12.06 6.45
C LEU A 315 -16.66 -12.13 7.86
N ILE A 316 -16.58 -11.06 8.64
CA ILE A 316 -17.18 -10.96 9.99
C ILE A 316 -18.69 -11.07 9.92
N SER A 317 -19.34 -10.38 8.96
CA SER A 317 -20.78 -10.48 8.73
C SER A 317 -21.19 -11.91 8.40
N GLY A 318 -20.45 -12.60 7.54
CA GLY A 318 -20.68 -14.00 7.19
C GLY A 318 -20.59 -14.92 8.42
N LYS A 319 -19.56 -14.77 9.26
CA LYS A 319 -19.42 -15.53 10.52
C LYS A 319 -20.62 -15.30 11.45
N ARG A 320 -21.06 -14.06 11.60
CA ARG A 320 -22.23 -13.72 12.44
C ARG A 320 -23.50 -14.38 11.92
N PHE A 321 -23.76 -14.32 10.60
CA PHE A 321 -24.93 -14.94 9.99
C PHE A 321 -24.90 -16.48 10.12
N VAL A 322 -23.75 -17.12 9.99
CA VAL A 322 -23.60 -18.57 10.26
C VAL A 322 -23.96 -18.89 11.70
N ALA A 323 -23.48 -18.12 12.67
CA ALA A 323 -23.82 -18.29 14.08
C ALA A 323 -25.32 -18.15 14.35
N GLN A 324 -26.00 -17.30 13.60
CA GLN A 324 -27.47 -17.10 13.63
C GLN A 324 -28.24 -18.11 12.77
N LYS A 325 -27.56 -19.05 12.11
CA LYS A 325 -28.12 -20.00 11.13
C LYS A 325 -28.83 -19.34 9.93
N ASP A 326 -28.53 -18.06 9.67
CA ASP A 326 -28.98 -17.36 8.48
C ASP A 326 -28.00 -17.60 7.32
N PHE A 327 -28.07 -18.81 6.78
CA PHE A 327 -27.13 -19.27 5.75
C PHE A 327 -27.30 -18.50 4.43
N THR A 328 -28.45 -17.92 4.15
CA THR A 328 -28.70 -17.13 2.95
C THR A 328 -27.89 -15.82 2.99
N ASN A 329 -27.92 -15.09 4.09
CA ASN A 329 -27.16 -13.87 4.24
C ASN A 329 -25.67 -14.15 4.48
N ALA A 330 -25.33 -15.28 5.12
CA ALA A 330 -23.94 -15.75 5.24
C ALA A 330 -23.32 -15.98 3.85
N LEU A 331 -24.03 -16.67 2.95
CA LEU A 331 -23.61 -16.94 1.57
C LEU A 331 -23.30 -15.64 0.80
N LYS A 332 -24.21 -14.66 0.89
CA LYS A 332 -24.03 -13.33 0.27
C LYS A 332 -22.81 -12.62 0.82
N SER A 333 -22.60 -12.66 2.13
CA SER A 333 -21.49 -11.98 2.80
C SER A 333 -20.15 -12.59 2.42
N TYR A 334 -19.99 -13.91 2.46
CA TYR A 334 -18.73 -14.56 2.07
C TYR A 334 -18.42 -14.38 0.58
N LYS A 335 -19.42 -14.41 -0.30
CA LYS A 335 -19.22 -14.10 -1.72
C LYS A 335 -18.74 -12.67 -1.94
N LYS A 336 -19.28 -11.69 -1.19
CA LYS A 336 -18.78 -10.31 -1.23
C LYS A 336 -17.36 -10.20 -0.71
N ALA A 337 -16.99 -10.91 0.36
CA ALA A 337 -15.63 -10.96 0.86
C ALA A 337 -14.67 -11.47 -0.22
N LEU A 338 -14.99 -12.59 -0.87
CA LEU A 338 -14.17 -13.18 -1.93
C LEU A 338 -14.12 -12.36 -3.22
N ALA A 339 -15.19 -11.63 -3.55
CA ALA A 339 -15.17 -10.70 -4.68
C ALA A 339 -14.17 -9.55 -4.47
N LYS A 340 -13.96 -9.14 -3.21
CA LYS A 340 -12.98 -8.10 -2.83
C LYS A 340 -11.59 -8.67 -2.54
N ALA A 341 -11.49 -9.89 -2.04
CA ALA A 341 -10.24 -10.59 -1.71
C ALA A 341 -10.33 -12.07 -2.10
N PRO A 342 -10.06 -12.43 -3.36
CA PRO A 342 -10.13 -13.82 -3.83
C PRO A 342 -9.20 -14.78 -3.07
N TYR A 343 -8.14 -14.26 -2.46
CA TYR A 343 -7.15 -15.02 -1.67
C TYR A 343 -7.59 -15.37 -0.25
N LEU A 344 -8.76 -14.90 0.20
CA LEU A 344 -9.21 -15.03 1.59
C LEU A 344 -9.72 -16.46 1.87
N HIS A 345 -8.80 -17.37 2.24
CA HIS A 345 -9.12 -18.78 2.48
C HIS A 345 -10.14 -18.98 3.60
N GLU A 346 -10.20 -18.08 4.60
CA GLU A 346 -11.20 -18.10 5.67
C GLU A 346 -12.62 -17.88 5.14
N ALA A 347 -12.77 -17.06 4.11
CA ALA A 347 -14.07 -16.86 3.47
C ALA A 347 -14.49 -18.10 2.66
N GLN A 348 -13.56 -18.82 2.06
CA GLN A 348 -13.83 -20.12 1.42
C GLN A 348 -14.24 -21.18 2.46
N LEU A 349 -13.57 -21.21 3.63
CA LEU A 349 -14.01 -22.06 4.73
C LEU A 349 -15.42 -21.69 5.21
N GLY A 350 -15.70 -20.39 5.34
CA GLY A 350 -17.04 -19.90 5.69
C GLY A 350 -18.12 -20.31 4.68
N LEU A 351 -17.79 -20.26 3.38
CA LEU A 351 -18.68 -20.77 2.32
C LEU A 351 -18.94 -22.29 2.50
N ALA A 352 -17.91 -23.07 2.78
CA ALA A 352 -18.08 -24.51 3.00
C ALA A 352 -19.04 -24.78 4.17
N GLN A 353 -18.88 -24.10 5.29
CA GLN A 353 -19.78 -24.19 6.45
C GLN A 353 -21.22 -23.77 6.10
N THR A 354 -21.35 -22.69 5.33
CA THR A 354 -22.64 -22.19 4.89
C THR A 354 -23.36 -23.17 3.96
N TYR A 355 -22.65 -23.78 3.00
CA TYR A 355 -23.20 -24.79 2.12
C TYR A 355 -23.60 -26.05 2.86
N LEU A 356 -22.84 -26.45 3.89
CA LEU A 356 -23.25 -27.56 4.78
C LEU A 356 -24.55 -27.24 5.51
N GLY A 357 -24.68 -26.01 6.03
CA GLY A 357 -25.92 -25.57 6.67
C GLY A 357 -27.12 -25.55 5.72
N LEU A 358 -26.88 -25.34 4.44
CA LEU A 358 -27.90 -25.40 3.35
C LEU A 358 -28.12 -26.83 2.81
N GLY A 359 -27.40 -27.83 3.30
CA GLY A 359 -27.46 -29.21 2.80
C GLY A 359 -26.77 -29.44 1.44
N ASN A 360 -26.07 -28.44 0.91
CA ASN A 360 -25.37 -28.53 -0.37
C ASN A 360 -23.93 -29.06 -0.19
N ILE A 361 -23.82 -30.37 -0.03
CA ILE A 361 -22.54 -31.05 0.25
C ILE A 361 -21.54 -30.90 -0.90
N LYS A 362 -22.03 -30.91 -2.16
CA LYS A 362 -21.17 -30.76 -3.33
C LYS A 362 -20.44 -29.41 -3.31
N SER A 363 -21.17 -28.31 -3.13
CA SER A 363 -20.59 -26.97 -3.08
C SER A 363 -19.70 -26.79 -1.84
N ALA A 364 -20.04 -27.43 -0.72
CA ALA A 364 -19.21 -27.40 0.48
C ALA A 364 -17.82 -28.03 0.24
N LYS A 365 -17.77 -29.18 -0.44
CA LYS A 365 -16.52 -29.84 -0.81
C LYS A 365 -15.64 -29.00 -1.72
N GLU A 366 -16.25 -28.36 -2.75
CA GLU A 366 -15.50 -27.51 -3.67
C GLU A 366 -14.94 -26.28 -2.96
N ALA A 367 -15.71 -25.64 -2.11
CA ALA A 367 -15.24 -24.49 -1.30
C ALA A 367 -14.09 -24.93 -0.35
N LEU A 368 -14.19 -26.11 0.24
CA LEU A 368 -13.16 -26.62 1.13
C LEU A 368 -11.86 -26.98 0.39
N LYS A 369 -11.96 -27.58 -0.81
CA LYS A 369 -10.81 -27.83 -1.68
C LYS A 369 -10.09 -26.51 -2.04
N THR A 370 -10.86 -25.50 -2.36
CA THR A 370 -10.34 -24.16 -2.68
C THR A 370 -9.64 -23.58 -1.45
N ALA A 371 -10.23 -23.67 -0.26
CA ALA A 371 -9.60 -23.19 0.99
C ALA A 371 -8.26 -23.91 1.27
N VAL A 372 -8.19 -25.22 1.06
CA VAL A 372 -6.94 -26.00 1.18
C VAL A 372 -5.87 -25.49 0.24
N HIS A 373 -6.25 -25.22 -1.03
CA HIS A 373 -5.30 -24.76 -2.05
C HIS A 373 -4.79 -23.35 -1.76
N MET A 374 -5.63 -22.48 -1.21
CA MET A 374 -5.32 -21.08 -0.93
C MET A 374 -4.59 -20.86 0.40
N SER A 375 -4.52 -21.89 1.27
CA SER A 375 -3.91 -21.75 2.58
C SER A 375 -2.39 -21.75 2.51
N ASP A 376 -1.75 -20.68 2.99
CA ASP A 376 -0.30 -20.50 2.97
C ASP A 376 0.41 -21.27 4.08
N ARG A 377 -0.30 -21.55 5.21
CA ARG A 377 0.27 -22.23 6.36
C ARG A 377 -0.03 -23.72 6.32
N ASP A 378 1.00 -24.55 6.47
CA ASP A 378 0.86 -26.00 6.47
C ASP A 378 -0.08 -26.53 7.57
N SER A 379 -0.05 -25.94 8.75
CA SER A 379 -0.96 -26.29 9.85
C SER A 379 -2.43 -26.02 9.50
N THR A 380 -2.72 -24.86 8.93
CA THR A 380 -4.07 -24.49 8.48
C THR A 380 -4.54 -25.39 7.34
N ARG A 381 -3.63 -25.70 6.41
CA ARG A 381 -3.88 -26.61 5.29
C ARG A 381 -4.22 -28.02 5.75
N LEU A 382 -3.54 -28.54 6.76
CA LEU A 382 -3.83 -29.84 7.38
C LEU A 382 -5.21 -29.86 8.02
N ILE A 383 -5.60 -28.82 8.75
CA ILE A 383 -6.94 -28.70 9.35
C ILE A 383 -8.02 -28.71 8.26
N TYR A 384 -7.84 -27.97 7.16
CA TYR A 384 -8.81 -27.95 6.07
C TYR A 384 -8.88 -29.29 5.33
N LYS A 385 -7.74 -29.98 5.12
CA LYS A 385 -7.69 -31.33 4.56
C LYS A 385 -8.43 -32.34 5.43
N SER A 386 -8.25 -32.30 6.74
CA SER A 386 -8.97 -33.19 7.68
C SER A 386 -10.48 -32.98 7.60
N LYS A 387 -10.94 -31.72 7.55
CA LYS A 387 -12.37 -31.42 7.37
C LYS A 387 -12.90 -31.92 6.03
N LEU A 388 -12.13 -31.81 4.95
CA LEU A 388 -12.52 -32.32 3.64
C LEU A 388 -12.62 -33.84 3.63
N ILE A 389 -11.67 -34.54 4.22
CA ILE A 389 -11.67 -36.01 4.35
C ILE A 389 -12.90 -36.47 5.12
N SER A 390 -13.18 -35.89 6.30
CA SER A 390 -14.34 -36.21 7.11
C SER A 390 -15.66 -36.03 6.35
N LEU A 391 -15.74 -35.02 5.50
CA LEU A 391 -16.90 -34.75 4.68
C LEU A 391 -17.09 -35.80 3.58
N ILE A 392 -15.98 -36.26 2.97
CA ILE A 392 -15.98 -37.29 1.93
C ILE A 392 -16.37 -38.66 2.54
N GLU A 393 -15.82 -39.00 3.71
CA GLU A 393 -16.11 -40.24 4.41
C GLU A 393 -17.57 -40.29 4.92
N GLY A 394 -18.07 -39.17 5.46
CA GLY A 394 -19.45 -39.06 5.89
C GLY A 394 -20.49 -39.27 4.77
N GLU A 395 -20.15 -38.97 3.50
CA GLU A 395 -21.02 -39.30 2.36
C GLU A 395 -20.98 -40.80 2.00
N ARG A 396 -19.82 -41.46 2.12
CA ARG A 396 -19.70 -42.90 1.80
C ARG A 396 -20.51 -43.77 2.75
N HIS A 397 -20.83 -43.26 3.95
CA HIS A 397 -21.59 -43.97 4.98
C HIS A 397 -23.06 -43.54 5.09
N ARG A 398 -23.55 -42.72 4.19
CA ARG A 398 -25.01 -42.43 4.08
C ARG A 398 -25.66 -43.52 3.25
N PRO A 399 -26.71 -44.23 3.81
CA PRO A 399 -27.42 -45.28 3.13
C PRO A 399 -28.15 -44.81 1.88
#